data_e169b20a377475590579b929919ce5eb
#
_entry.id   e169b20a377475590579b929919ce5eb
#
_cell.length_a   1.000
_cell.length_b   1.000
_cell.length_c   1.000
_cell.angle_alpha   90.00
_cell.angle_beta   90.00
_cell.angle_gamma   90.00
#
_symmetry.space_group_name_H-M   'P 1'
#
loop_
_entity.id
_entity.type
_entity.pdbx_description
1 polymer ?
#
loop_
_entity_poly.entity_id
_entity_poly.type
_entity_poly.pdbx_seq_one_letter_code
_entity_poly.pdbx_strand_id
1 'polypeptide(L)'
;MKLPFAESYKIKVVENLRKSSREEREKWIKEAKYNLFNLQSQQVFIDLLTDSGTGAMSDMQWSELMKGDESYAGASSYYKLKEKIREILGFEYFLPTHQGRAAENVLFSVLVKENDVVPGNSHFDTTKGHIEFRKASAVDCTIDEAFDTQVEHPFKGNIDLKKLEEVLKNNPKEKIPFVVVTLTCNSSGGQPVSMQNIKDVHQLAKKYGVRVLFDSARFAENAYFIKIREEGYQNVSIKDIVREMYQYTDMMTMSSKKDAIVNMGGFIGIKEEEIFRQASTFNIMFEGFITYGGMSGRDMNALAQGLDEGTEFDYLETRIKQVAYLGEKLDSYGVPVQKPYGGHAIFVDANKFLPNLPREEFRAQTLAVELYLEAGVRGVEIGTLLADRDPQTRENRYPELELLRLAIPRRVYTNNHMDVIAAALKNVYDRRSEITKGFKIVREAPIMRHFTVELERA
;
A
#
# COMPACT_ATOMS: atom_id res chain seq x y z
N MET A 1 -34.36 2.34 18.81
CA MET A 1 -33.80 2.35 17.46
C MET A 1 -32.26 2.44 17.62
N LYS A 2 -31.47 1.56 16.97
CA LYS A 2 -30.02 1.68 16.94
C LYS A 2 -29.65 2.92 16.12
N LEU A 3 -28.76 3.78 16.66
CA LEU A 3 -28.32 4.97 15.92
C LEU A 3 -27.56 4.57 14.66
N PRO A 4 -27.69 5.33 13.56
CA PRO A 4 -26.89 5.11 12.37
C PRO A 4 -25.42 5.40 12.66
N PHE A 5 -24.55 4.84 11.82
CA PHE A 5 -23.10 5.11 11.87
C PHE A 5 -22.81 6.55 11.44
N ALA A 6 -21.84 7.18 12.09
CA ALA A 6 -21.30 8.48 11.69
C ALA A 6 -19.77 8.44 11.79
N GLU A 7 -19.11 9.32 11.05
CA GLU A 7 -17.66 9.50 11.08
C GLU A 7 -17.20 9.93 12.47
N SER A 8 -16.01 9.47 12.88
CA SER A 8 -15.39 9.79 14.18
C SER A 8 -14.68 11.16 14.20
N TYR A 9 -14.85 11.99 13.20
CA TYR A 9 -14.20 13.30 13.07
C TYR A 9 -15.14 14.37 12.50
N LYS A 10 -14.78 15.64 12.68
CA LYS A 10 -15.38 16.80 12.02
C LYS A 10 -14.34 17.58 11.22
N ILE A 11 -14.74 18.11 10.07
CA ILE A 11 -13.88 18.85 9.14
C ILE A 11 -13.71 20.30 9.62
N LYS A 12 -12.46 20.78 9.73
CA LYS A 12 -12.12 22.18 10.09
C LYS A 12 -11.41 22.92 8.96
N VAL A 13 -10.69 22.22 8.09
CA VAL A 13 -9.95 22.79 6.95
C VAL A 13 -10.45 22.11 5.67
N VAL A 14 -10.66 22.89 4.64
CA VAL A 14 -11.16 22.41 3.35
C VAL A 14 -10.25 22.87 2.21
N GLU A 15 -10.10 22.03 1.19
CA GLU A 15 -9.47 22.33 -0.08
C GLU A 15 -10.54 22.31 -1.19
N ASN A 16 -10.57 23.36 -2.01
CA ASN A 16 -11.57 23.46 -3.08
C ASN A 16 -11.25 22.51 -4.23
N LEU A 17 -12.25 21.75 -4.66
CA LEU A 17 -12.17 20.87 -5.82
C LEU A 17 -12.68 21.57 -7.07
N ARG A 18 -11.97 21.38 -8.20
CA ARG A 18 -12.40 21.89 -9.50
C ARG A 18 -13.08 20.79 -10.30
N LYS A 19 -14.30 21.06 -10.77
CA LYS A 19 -14.95 20.23 -11.79
C LYS A 19 -14.50 20.69 -13.18
N SER A 20 -14.28 19.72 -14.06
CA SER A 20 -13.86 19.94 -15.45
C SER A 20 -14.90 19.40 -16.43
N SER A 21 -14.92 19.95 -17.65
CA SER A 21 -15.69 19.37 -18.74
C SER A 21 -15.00 18.12 -19.31
N ARG A 22 -15.72 17.32 -20.10
CA ARG A 22 -15.14 16.14 -20.77
C ARG A 22 -14.06 16.56 -21.79
N GLU A 23 -14.28 17.65 -22.52
CA GLU A 23 -13.34 18.19 -23.51
C GLU A 23 -12.02 18.61 -22.85
N GLU A 24 -12.08 19.25 -21.68
CA GLU A 24 -10.86 19.58 -20.91
C GLU A 24 -10.11 18.29 -20.53
N ARG A 25 -10.81 17.28 -20.01
CA ARG A 25 -10.20 16.01 -19.63
C ARG A 25 -9.60 15.25 -20.81
N GLU A 26 -10.24 15.24 -21.95
CA GLU A 26 -9.72 14.65 -23.20
C GLU A 26 -8.43 15.32 -23.67
N LYS A 27 -8.37 16.64 -23.55
CA LYS A 27 -7.15 17.40 -23.84
C LYS A 27 -6.02 17.02 -22.87
N TRP A 28 -6.29 17.08 -21.58
CA TRP A 28 -5.28 16.86 -20.54
C TRP A 28 -4.72 15.41 -20.55
N ILE A 29 -5.58 14.40 -20.74
CA ILE A 29 -5.09 13.02 -20.76
C ILE A 29 -4.24 12.72 -22.01
N LYS A 30 -4.51 13.37 -23.15
CA LYS A 30 -3.65 13.31 -24.34
C LYS A 30 -2.30 13.98 -24.09
N GLU A 31 -2.28 15.14 -23.48
CA GLU A 31 -1.05 15.84 -23.07
C GLU A 31 -0.24 15.01 -22.09
N ALA A 32 -0.92 14.32 -21.15
CA ALA A 32 -0.33 13.39 -20.21
C ALA A 32 0.10 12.03 -20.84
N LYS A 33 -0.03 11.87 -22.18
CA LYS A 33 0.29 10.62 -22.89
C LYS A 33 -0.45 9.40 -22.33
N TYR A 34 -1.70 9.60 -21.94
CA TYR A 34 -2.57 8.58 -21.32
C TYR A 34 -1.99 7.90 -20.07
N ASN A 35 -0.99 8.53 -19.45
CA ASN A 35 -0.46 8.12 -18.15
C ASN A 35 -1.02 9.03 -17.06
N LEU A 36 -1.82 8.46 -16.16
CA LEU A 36 -2.50 9.20 -15.10
C LEU A 36 -1.54 9.82 -14.08
N PHE A 37 -0.30 9.33 -13.96
CA PHE A 37 0.75 9.95 -13.13
C PHE A 37 1.22 11.31 -13.66
N ASN A 38 1.05 11.57 -14.96
CA ASN A 38 1.46 12.84 -15.59
C ASN A 38 0.38 13.95 -15.50
N LEU A 39 -0.81 13.63 -14.99
CA LEU A 39 -1.84 14.65 -14.76
C LEU A 39 -1.45 15.54 -13.58
N GLN A 40 -1.62 16.84 -13.75
CA GLN A 40 -1.49 17.82 -12.66
C GLN A 40 -2.66 17.67 -11.68
N SER A 41 -2.44 17.93 -10.38
CA SER A 41 -3.49 17.77 -9.35
C SER A 41 -4.75 18.57 -9.64
N GLN A 42 -4.61 19.80 -10.16
CA GLN A 42 -5.73 20.68 -10.55
C GLN A 42 -6.56 20.18 -11.75
N GLN A 43 -6.08 19.17 -12.47
CA GLN A 43 -6.78 18.51 -13.58
C GLN A 43 -7.63 17.32 -13.10
N VAL A 44 -7.55 16.98 -11.81
CA VAL A 44 -8.22 15.84 -11.20
C VAL A 44 -9.31 16.34 -10.25
N PHE A 45 -10.52 15.79 -10.37
CA PHE A 45 -11.63 16.14 -9.48
C PHE A 45 -11.62 15.30 -8.21
N ILE A 46 -11.50 13.96 -8.33
CA ILE A 46 -11.38 13.05 -7.19
C ILE A 46 -10.12 12.20 -7.40
N ASP A 47 -9.15 12.35 -6.50
CA ASP A 47 -7.85 11.71 -6.63
C ASP A 47 -7.74 10.46 -5.76
N LEU A 48 -7.82 9.30 -6.41
CA LEU A 48 -7.68 7.98 -5.81
C LEU A 48 -6.45 7.24 -6.32
N LEU A 49 -5.44 7.97 -6.81
CA LEU A 49 -4.19 7.41 -7.29
C LEU A 49 -3.46 6.66 -6.17
N THR A 50 -3.44 7.27 -4.98
CA THR A 50 -2.76 6.73 -3.80
C THR A 50 -3.37 7.26 -2.50
N ASP A 51 -3.30 6.45 -1.45
CA ASP A 51 -3.57 6.85 -0.07
C ASP A 51 -2.29 7.29 0.69
N SER A 52 -1.15 7.28 0.01
CA SER A 52 0.17 7.55 0.61
C SER A 52 0.48 9.04 0.68
N GLY A 53 0.43 9.63 1.86
CA GLY A 53 0.76 11.04 2.09
C GLY A 53 -0.29 12.03 1.60
N THR A 54 -1.46 11.55 1.23
CA THR A 54 -2.59 12.34 0.71
C THR A 54 -3.74 12.48 1.71
N GLY A 55 -3.58 11.91 2.92
CA GLY A 55 -4.57 12.01 4.00
C GLY A 55 -4.54 13.35 4.71
N ALA A 56 -5.63 13.67 5.42
CA ALA A 56 -5.73 14.85 6.27
C ALA A 56 -5.24 14.53 7.68
N MET A 57 -4.24 15.29 8.15
CA MET A 57 -3.77 15.24 9.53
C MET A 57 -4.80 15.87 10.49
N SER A 58 -4.83 15.39 11.72
CA SER A 58 -5.66 15.95 12.79
C SER A 58 -5.14 17.29 13.30
N ASP A 59 -5.98 18.01 14.05
CA ASP A 59 -5.55 19.22 14.76
C ASP A 59 -4.48 18.94 15.83
N MET A 60 -4.48 17.72 16.39
CA MET A 60 -3.42 17.27 17.31
C MET A 60 -2.11 17.06 16.58
N GLN A 61 -2.12 16.42 15.40
CA GLN A 61 -0.92 16.27 14.56
C GLN A 61 -0.36 17.64 14.14
N TRP A 62 -1.21 18.59 13.75
CA TRP A 62 -0.80 19.97 13.45
C TRP A 62 -0.21 20.68 14.67
N SER A 63 -0.82 20.49 15.86
CA SER A 63 -0.26 21.02 17.11
C SER A 63 1.12 20.45 17.43
N GLU A 64 1.30 19.15 17.26
CA GLU A 64 2.59 18.49 17.49
C GLU A 64 3.65 18.90 16.46
N LEU A 65 3.25 19.13 15.21
CA LEU A 65 4.13 19.66 14.17
C LEU A 65 4.70 21.03 14.58
N MET A 66 3.89 21.89 15.20
CA MET A 66 4.35 23.21 15.67
C MET A 66 5.29 23.14 16.89
N LYS A 67 5.35 22.01 17.60
CA LYS A 67 6.23 21.79 18.77
C LYS A 67 7.55 21.12 18.42
N GLY A 68 7.71 20.68 17.17
CA GLY A 68 8.93 20.00 16.72
C GLY A 68 10.15 20.90 16.81
N ASP A 69 11.29 20.33 17.21
CA ASP A 69 12.58 21.02 17.29
C ASP A 69 13.46 20.73 16.05
N GLU A 70 14.32 21.68 15.71
CA GLU A 70 15.17 21.66 14.51
C GLU A 70 16.63 21.32 14.85
N SER A 71 16.87 20.27 15.63
CA SER A 71 18.23 19.81 15.96
C SER A 71 18.74 18.80 14.94
N TYR A 72 19.96 19.01 14.43
CA TYR A 72 20.60 18.07 13.52
C TYR A 72 20.88 16.71 14.16
N ALA A 73 21.25 16.69 15.43
CA ALA A 73 21.54 15.46 16.16
C ALA A 73 20.85 15.51 17.54
N GLY A 74 20.16 14.43 17.89
CA GLY A 74 19.57 14.25 19.21
C GLY A 74 18.37 15.16 19.48
N ALA A 75 17.56 15.45 18.46
CA ALA A 75 16.32 16.21 18.62
C ALA A 75 15.40 15.56 19.66
N SER A 76 14.71 16.36 20.47
CA SER A 76 13.70 15.87 21.42
C SER A 76 12.55 15.15 20.69
N SER A 77 12.22 15.59 19.49
CA SER A 77 11.26 14.95 18.58
C SER A 77 11.64 13.53 18.22
N TYR A 78 12.94 13.25 18.02
CA TYR A 78 13.41 11.88 17.76
C TYR A 78 13.16 10.96 18.96
N TYR A 79 13.47 11.40 20.16
CA TYR A 79 13.27 10.57 21.36
C TYR A 79 11.78 10.34 21.65
N LYS A 80 10.94 11.33 21.40
CA LYS A 80 9.49 11.18 21.48
C LYS A 80 8.97 10.13 20.49
N LEU A 81 9.43 10.17 19.24
CA LEU A 81 9.08 9.18 18.23
C LEU A 81 9.62 7.79 18.61
N LYS A 82 10.86 7.71 19.09
CA LYS A 82 11.49 6.45 19.57
C LYS A 82 10.63 5.80 20.66
N GLU A 83 10.22 6.56 21.65
CA GLU A 83 9.41 6.05 22.73
C GLU A 83 8.04 5.55 22.24
N LYS A 84 7.42 6.26 21.29
CA LYS A 84 6.15 5.87 20.72
C LYS A 84 6.26 4.58 19.88
N ILE A 85 7.31 4.43 19.09
CA ILE A 85 7.60 3.21 18.33
C ILE A 85 7.82 2.02 19.28
N ARG A 86 8.56 2.22 20.37
CA ARG A 86 8.76 1.19 21.38
C ARG A 86 7.45 0.80 22.08
N GLU A 87 6.63 1.77 22.44
CA GLU A 87 5.34 1.57 23.09
C GLU A 87 4.37 0.74 22.21
N ILE A 88 4.20 1.11 20.95
CA ILE A 88 3.19 0.53 20.06
C ILE A 88 3.70 -0.73 19.35
N LEU A 89 4.95 -0.70 18.84
CA LEU A 89 5.50 -1.72 17.94
C LEU A 89 6.58 -2.61 18.61
N GLY A 90 7.11 -2.20 19.77
CA GLY A 90 8.06 -3.01 20.54
C GLY A 90 9.50 -3.02 20.02
N PHE A 91 9.92 -2.07 19.16
CA PHE A 91 11.29 -1.99 18.68
C PHE A 91 12.15 -1.07 19.54
N GLU A 92 13.31 -1.56 19.97
CA GLU A 92 14.33 -0.78 20.68
C GLU A 92 15.21 0.02 19.70
N TYR A 93 15.54 -0.57 18.56
CA TYR A 93 16.33 0.06 17.50
C TYR A 93 15.44 0.50 16.36
N PHE A 94 15.51 1.78 15.99
CA PHE A 94 14.84 2.28 14.80
C PHE A 94 15.67 3.34 14.09
N LEU A 95 15.47 3.46 12.78
CA LEU A 95 16.07 4.49 11.93
C LEU A 95 14.95 5.25 11.21
N PRO A 96 14.81 6.57 11.42
CA PRO A 96 13.87 7.36 10.64
C PRO A 96 14.34 7.48 9.19
N THR A 97 13.38 7.60 8.27
CA THR A 97 13.60 7.85 6.83
C THR A 97 12.49 8.77 6.33
N HIS A 98 12.71 9.48 5.22
CA HIS A 98 11.70 10.39 4.70
C HIS A 98 10.45 9.69 4.14
N GLN A 99 10.55 8.38 3.80
CA GLN A 99 9.41 7.56 3.33
C GLN A 99 9.75 6.06 3.33
N GLY A 100 8.72 5.20 3.10
CA GLY A 100 8.88 3.75 3.16
C GLY A 100 9.88 3.17 2.17
N ARG A 101 9.88 3.60 0.90
CA ARG A 101 10.85 3.10 -0.10
C ARG A 101 12.31 3.45 0.24
N ALA A 102 12.53 4.49 1.01
CA ALA A 102 13.85 4.81 1.54
C ALA A 102 14.24 3.83 2.66
N ALA A 103 13.28 3.47 3.52
CA ALA A 103 13.47 2.43 4.53
C ALA A 103 13.84 1.08 3.88
N GLU A 104 13.13 0.68 2.80
CA GLU A 104 13.45 -0.49 2.00
C GLU A 104 14.88 -0.39 1.42
N ASN A 105 15.22 0.76 0.80
CA ASN A 105 16.55 0.94 0.21
C ASN A 105 17.67 0.76 1.23
N VAL A 106 17.55 1.39 2.40
CA VAL A 106 18.55 1.30 3.48
C VAL A 106 18.68 -0.15 3.97
N LEU A 107 17.56 -0.78 4.36
CA LEU A 107 17.59 -2.12 4.94
C LEU A 107 18.05 -3.20 3.94
N PHE A 108 17.58 -3.12 2.68
CA PHE A 108 17.93 -4.10 1.65
C PHE A 108 19.36 -3.92 1.15
N SER A 109 19.97 -2.73 1.31
CA SER A 109 21.41 -2.54 1.05
C SER A 109 22.29 -3.33 2.02
N VAL A 110 21.79 -3.61 3.22
CA VAL A 110 22.48 -4.46 4.20
C VAL A 110 22.23 -5.95 3.92
N LEU A 111 21.00 -6.33 3.62
CA LEU A 111 20.55 -7.70 3.74
C LEU A 111 20.45 -8.45 2.41
N VAL A 112 20.12 -7.76 1.30
CA VAL A 112 19.84 -8.41 0.01
C VAL A 112 21.05 -8.38 -0.90
N LYS A 113 21.47 -9.54 -1.40
CA LYS A 113 22.61 -9.74 -2.29
C LYS A 113 22.16 -10.33 -3.62
N GLU A 114 23.06 -10.28 -4.61
CA GLU A 114 22.84 -10.92 -5.91
C GLU A 114 22.58 -12.42 -5.76
N ASN A 115 21.58 -12.93 -6.49
CA ASN A 115 21.08 -14.30 -6.44
C ASN A 115 20.45 -14.73 -5.11
N ASP A 116 20.04 -13.80 -4.27
CA ASP A 116 19.18 -14.11 -3.12
C ASP A 116 17.74 -14.35 -3.56
N VAL A 117 17.01 -15.08 -2.72
CA VAL A 117 15.59 -15.41 -2.91
C VAL A 117 14.81 -14.85 -1.74
N VAL A 118 13.82 -14.02 -2.02
CA VAL A 118 12.98 -13.36 -0.99
C VAL A 118 11.53 -13.82 -1.16
N PRO A 119 11.08 -14.82 -0.38
CA PRO A 119 9.68 -15.23 -0.38
C PRO A 119 8.80 -14.25 0.41
N GLY A 120 7.53 -14.14 0.03
CA GLY A 120 6.55 -13.32 0.74
C GLY A 120 5.15 -13.40 0.12
N ASN A 121 4.21 -12.66 0.69
CA ASN A 121 2.86 -12.53 0.16
C ASN A 121 2.78 -11.32 -0.78
N SER A 122 2.65 -11.57 -2.09
CA SER A 122 2.45 -10.57 -3.16
C SER A 122 3.17 -9.25 -2.90
N HIS A 123 4.48 -9.27 -3.02
CA HIS A 123 5.38 -8.14 -2.72
C HIS A 123 4.84 -6.82 -3.29
N PHE A 124 4.95 -5.76 -2.51
CA PHE A 124 4.65 -4.43 -3.00
C PHE A 124 5.61 -4.04 -4.15
N ASP A 125 5.19 -3.11 -5.03
CA ASP A 125 5.95 -2.72 -6.23
C ASP A 125 7.38 -2.27 -5.91
N THR A 126 7.56 -1.40 -4.91
CA THR A 126 8.90 -0.93 -4.51
C THR A 126 9.72 -2.00 -3.81
N THR A 127 9.09 -2.86 -3.01
CA THR A 127 9.75 -4.01 -2.36
C THR A 127 10.33 -4.94 -3.41
N LYS A 128 9.50 -5.36 -4.39
CA LYS A 128 9.93 -6.16 -5.53
C LYS A 128 11.01 -5.44 -6.34
N GLY A 129 10.80 -4.15 -6.64
CA GLY A 129 11.76 -3.33 -7.37
C GLY A 129 13.13 -3.27 -6.71
N HIS A 130 13.19 -3.10 -5.39
CA HIS A 130 14.45 -3.11 -4.64
C HIS A 130 15.13 -4.48 -4.61
N ILE A 131 14.37 -5.57 -4.57
CA ILE A 131 14.90 -6.94 -4.64
C ILE A 131 15.50 -7.19 -6.04
N GLU A 132 14.73 -6.96 -7.10
CA GLU A 132 15.14 -7.19 -8.49
C GLU A 132 16.30 -6.25 -8.92
N PHE A 133 16.32 -5.00 -8.43
CA PHE A 133 17.43 -4.07 -8.67
C PHE A 133 18.78 -4.61 -8.14
N ARG A 134 18.73 -5.38 -7.05
CA ARG A 134 19.91 -6.07 -6.47
C ARG A 134 20.18 -7.42 -7.10
N LYS A 135 19.51 -7.75 -8.22
CA LYS A 135 19.60 -9.02 -8.93
C LYS A 135 19.25 -10.23 -8.05
N ALA A 136 18.37 -10.02 -7.09
CA ALA A 136 17.71 -11.06 -6.30
C ALA A 136 16.31 -11.37 -6.86
N SER A 137 15.69 -12.45 -6.39
CA SER A 137 14.39 -12.90 -6.86
C SER A 137 13.32 -12.73 -5.78
N ALA A 138 12.22 -12.06 -6.10
CA ALA A 138 11.02 -12.02 -5.27
C ALA A 138 10.12 -13.21 -5.63
N VAL A 139 9.78 -14.04 -4.65
CA VAL A 139 8.93 -15.24 -4.85
C VAL A 139 7.61 -15.07 -4.13
N ASP A 140 6.51 -15.11 -4.88
CA ASP A 140 5.17 -15.00 -4.32
C ASP A 140 4.71 -16.33 -3.72
N CYS A 141 4.38 -16.30 -2.44
CA CYS A 141 3.85 -17.41 -1.67
C CYS A 141 2.42 -17.14 -1.17
N THR A 142 1.68 -16.22 -1.78
CA THR A 142 0.29 -15.91 -1.39
C THR A 142 -0.62 -17.12 -1.64
N ILE A 143 -1.66 -17.26 -0.81
CA ILE A 143 -2.68 -18.31 -0.99
C ILE A 143 -3.44 -18.12 -2.31
N ASP A 144 -3.91 -19.20 -2.90
CA ASP A 144 -4.55 -19.21 -4.24
C ASP A 144 -5.87 -18.41 -4.26
N GLU A 145 -6.61 -18.38 -3.16
CA GLU A 145 -7.85 -17.61 -3.02
C GLU A 145 -7.65 -16.09 -3.23
N ALA A 146 -6.43 -15.60 -3.07
CA ALA A 146 -6.10 -14.18 -3.32
C ALA A 146 -6.29 -13.79 -4.79
N PHE A 147 -6.10 -14.73 -5.71
CA PHE A 147 -6.11 -14.52 -7.15
C PHE A 147 -7.49 -14.67 -7.80
N ASP A 148 -8.50 -15.16 -7.07
CA ASP A 148 -9.91 -15.09 -7.50
C ASP A 148 -10.61 -13.92 -6.82
N THR A 149 -10.97 -12.90 -7.61
CA THR A 149 -11.60 -11.67 -7.12
C THR A 149 -12.99 -11.90 -6.52
N GLN A 150 -13.65 -13.04 -6.76
CA GLN A 150 -15.02 -13.31 -6.32
C GLN A 150 -15.10 -14.28 -5.13
N VAL A 151 -14.01 -14.95 -4.79
CA VAL A 151 -13.97 -15.84 -3.63
C VAL A 151 -13.99 -15.01 -2.34
N GLU A 152 -14.89 -15.35 -1.44
CA GLU A 152 -14.97 -14.77 -0.10
C GLU A 152 -14.04 -15.56 0.85
N HIS A 153 -12.89 -14.97 1.17
CA HIS A 153 -11.95 -15.52 2.16
C HIS A 153 -11.52 -14.39 3.12
N PRO A 154 -11.62 -14.55 4.45
CA PRO A 154 -11.42 -13.46 5.40
C PRO A 154 -10.01 -12.85 5.39
N PHE A 155 -8.99 -13.61 4.97
CA PHE A 155 -7.58 -13.24 5.02
C PHE A 155 -6.84 -13.64 3.74
N LYS A 156 -7.21 -13.05 2.62
CA LYS A 156 -6.56 -13.32 1.32
C LYS A 156 -5.10 -12.84 1.23
N GLY A 157 -4.63 -12.06 2.20
CA GLY A 157 -3.22 -11.69 2.31
C GLY A 157 -2.33 -12.77 2.92
N ASN A 158 -2.89 -13.90 3.36
CA ASN A 158 -2.13 -14.98 3.99
C ASN A 158 -1.07 -15.57 3.06
N ILE A 159 0.04 -16.01 3.66
CA ILE A 159 1.07 -16.82 3.00
C ILE A 159 0.62 -18.30 3.02
N ASP A 160 0.72 -18.97 1.88
CA ASP A 160 0.62 -20.41 1.79
C ASP A 160 1.89 -21.04 2.37
N LEU A 161 1.74 -21.74 3.49
CA LEU A 161 2.86 -22.35 4.21
C LEU A 161 3.55 -23.46 3.42
N LYS A 162 2.85 -24.12 2.49
CA LYS A 162 3.46 -25.15 1.64
C LYS A 162 4.36 -24.50 0.58
N LYS A 163 3.87 -23.46 -0.12
CA LYS A 163 4.68 -22.67 -1.06
C LYS A 163 5.90 -22.09 -0.36
N LEU A 164 5.72 -21.52 0.83
CA LEU A 164 6.83 -20.98 1.62
C LEU A 164 7.83 -22.07 2.00
N GLU A 165 7.36 -23.21 2.52
CA GLU A 165 8.26 -24.30 2.94
C GLU A 165 9.03 -24.88 1.75
N GLU A 166 8.45 -24.97 0.56
CA GLU A 166 9.15 -25.37 -0.67
C GLU A 166 10.29 -24.41 -1.01
N VAL A 167 10.08 -23.10 -0.92
CA VAL A 167 11.14 -22.12 -1.15
C VAL A 167 12.27 -22.29 -0.11
N LEU A 168 11.90 -22.42 1.18
CA LEU A 168 12.85 -22.58 2.28
C LEU A 168 13.67 -23.89 2.17
N LYS A 169 13.08 -24.97 1.66
CA LYS A 169 13.75 -26.26 1.44
C LYS A 169 14.69 -26.25 0.23
N ASN A 170 14.28 -25.59 -0.84
CA ASN A 170 14.98 -25.67 -2.13
C ASN A 170 16.12 -24.64 -2.27
N ASN A 171 16.29 -23.74 -1.31
CA ASN A 171 17.33 -22.73 -1.33
C ASN A 171 18.19 -22.80 -0.07
N PRO A 172 19.52 -22.61 -0.16
CA PRO A 172 20.37 -22.49 1.00
C PRO A 172 19.92 -21.32 1.89
N LYS A 173 20.00 -21.49 3.22
CA LYS A 173 19.63 -20.45 4.19
C LYS A 173 20.30 -19.12 3.93
N GLU A 174 21.57 -19.13 3.51
CA GLU A 174 22.39 -17.95 3.24
C GLU A 174 21.90 -17.16 2.02
N LYS A 175 21.02 -17.78 1.22
CA LYS A 175 20.38 -17.17 0.04
C LYS A 175 18.96 -16.66 0.33
N ILE A 176 18.47 -16.82 1.55
CA ILE A 176 17.15 -16.31 1.95
C ILE A 176 17.38 -15.30 3.09
N PRO A 177 17.54 -14.01 2.78
CA PRO A 177 17.82 -12.99 3.80
C PRO A 177 16.67 -12.84 4.81
N PHE A 178 15.43 -12.95 4.34
CA PHE A 178 14.22 -12.89 5.15
C PHE A 178 12.99 -13.35 4.35
N VAL A 179 11.90 -13.63 5.08
CA VAL A 179 10.54 -13.77 4.54
C VAL A 179 9.82 -12.44 4.72
N VAL A 180 9.16 -11.91 3.68
CA VAL A 180 8.36 -10.68 3.77
C VAL A 180 6.90 -11.02 4.09
N VAL A 181 6.33 -10.35 5.10
CA VAL A 181 4.88 -10.33 5.34
C VAL A 181 4.37 -8.91 5.14
N THR A 182 3.59 -8.70 4.08
CA THR A 182 3.02 -7.40 3.72
C THR A 182 1.68 -7.19 4.44
N LEU A 183 1.58 -6.18 5.27
CA LEU A 183 0.43 -5.84 6.12
C LEU A 183 -0.16 -4.46 5.72
N THR A 184 -1.33 -4.37 5.12
CA THR A 184 -2.11 -5.34 4.38
C THR A 184 -1.52 -5.59 2.99
N CYS A 185 -1.80 -6.75 2.38
CA CYS A 185 -1.25 -7.13 1.08
C CYS A 185 -1.90 -6.30 -0.06
N ASN A 186 -1.22 -5.23 -0.49
CA ASN A 186 -1.74 -4.28 -1.48
C ASN A 186 -1.96 -4.94 -2.85
N SER A 187 -1.01 -5.73 -3.32
CA SER A 187 -1.04 -6.33 -4.67
C SER A 187 -2.14 -7.38 -4.84
N SER A 188 -2.63 -7.95 -3.72
CA SER A 188 -3.76 -8.87 -3.70
C SER A 188 -5.10 -8.19 -3.36
N GLY A 189 -5.22 -6.87 -3.56
CA GLY A 189 -6.46 -6.13 -3.30
C GLY A 189 -6.58 -5.53 -1.89
N GLY A 190 -5.46 -5.19 -1.24
CA GLY A 190 -5.46 -4.59 0.11
C GLY A 190 -5.91 -5.58 1.20
N GLN A 191 -5.65 -6.87 1.00
CA GLN A 191 -6.16 -7.96 1.82
C GLN A 191 -5.34 -8.18 3.10
N PRO A 192 -5.98 -8.44 4.24
CA PRO A 192 -5.29 -8.66 5.50
C PRO A 192 -4.67 -10.06 5.62
N VAL A 193 -3.71 -10.15 6.54
CA VAL A 193 -3.08 -11.39 7.02
C VAL A 193 -3.62 -11.71 8.41
N SER A 194 -3.99 -12.97 8.69
CA SER A 194 -4.48 -13.40 10.00
C SER A 194 -3.35 -13.49 11.01
N MET A 195 -3.66 -13.34 12.29
CA MET A 195 -2.70 -13.54 13.37
C MET A 195 -2.16 -14.98 13.37
N GLN A 196 -3.02 -15.96 13.11
CA GLN A 196 -2.59 -17.35 13.03
C GLN A 196 -1.56 -17.57 11.93
N ASN A 197 -1.79 -16.99 10.73
CA ASN A 197 -0.82 -17.10 9.63
C ASN A 197 0.51 -16.40 9.96
N ILE A 198 0.47 -15.24 10.62
CA ILE A 198 1.68 -14.54 11.11
C ILE A 198 2.49 -15.45 12.03
N LYS A 199 1.83 -16.11 12.99
CA LYS A 199 2.47 -17.07 13.92
C LYS A 199 3.10 -18.26 13.19
N ASP A 200 2.36 -18.85 12.26
CA ASP A 200 2.78 -20.02 11.50
C ASP A 200 3.97 -19.72 10.59
N VAL A 201 3.94 -18.56 9.91
CA VAL A 201 5.06 -18.07 9.08
C VAL A 201 6.31 -17.86 9.93
N HIS A 202 6.18 -17.22 11.12
CA HIS A 202 7.30 -17.01 12.01
C HIS A 202 7.89 -18.35 12.49
N GLN A 203 7.04 -19.31 12.91
CA GLN A 203 7.49 -20.63 13.33
C GLN A 203 8.21 -21.38 12.22
N LEU A 204 7.66 -21.33 11.00
CA LEU A 204 8.27 -21.96 9.84
C LEU A 204 9.62 -21.32 9.48
N ALA A 205 9.68 -19.98 9.39
CA ALA A 205 10.93 -19.26 9.14
C ALA A 205 11.99 -19.58 10.20
N LYS A 206 11.63 -19.60 11.49
CA LYS A 206 12.50 -19.94 12.61
C LYS A 206 13.04 -21.37 12.50
N LYS A 207 12.21 -22.36 12.08
CA LYS A 207 12.64 -23.74 11.84
C LYS A 207 13.80 -23.83 10.84
N TYR A 208 13.78 -22.96 9.81
CA TYR A 208 14.84 -22.87 8.80
C TYR A 208 15.92 -21.84 9.15
N GLY A 209 15.82 -21.15 10.28
CA GLY A 209 16.76 -20.13 10.73
C GLY A 209 16.75 -18.85 9.85
N VAL A 210 15.63 -18.55 9.22
CA VAL A 210 15.41 -17.37 8.38
C VAL A 210 14.65 -16.31 9.16
N ARG A 211 14.98 -15.04 8.95
CA ARG A 211 14.32 -13.88 9.58
C ARG A 211 12.96 -13.60 8.93
N VAL A 212 12.11 -12.90 9.68
CA VAL A 212 10.83 -12.36 9.17
C VAL A 212 10.92 -10.83 9.15
N LEU A 213 10.54 -10.24 8.02
CA LEU A 213 10.39 -8.79 7.81
C LEU A 213 8.92 -8.45 7.60
N PHE A 214 8.39 -7.46 8.34
CA PHE A 214 7.07 -6.89 8.02
C PHE A 214 7.20 -5.66 7.13
N ASP A 215 6.54 -5.66 5.97
CA ASP A 215 6.12 -4.41 5.32
C ASP A 215 4.89 -3.90 6.06
N SER A 216 5.10 -2.87 6.86
CA SER A 216 4.15 -2.42 7.88
C SER A 216 3.33 -1.20 7.44
N ALA A 217 3.26 -0.92 6.15
CA ALA A 217 2.60 0.28 5.63
C ALA A 217 1.16 0.46 6.15
N ARG A 218 0.41 -0.66 6.33
CA ARG A 218 -0.99 -0.65 6.80
C ARG A 218 -1.21 -1.66 7.93
N PHE A 219 -0.32 -1.64 8.89
CA PHE A 219 -0.33 -2.57 10.03
C PHE A 219 -1.57 -2.42 10.92
N ALA A 220 -2.07 -1.19 11.10
CA ALA A 220 -3.23 -0.91 11.94
C ALA A 220 -4.53 -1.33 11.25
N GLU A 221 -4.65 -1.11 9.93
CA GLU A 221 -5.76 -1.67 9.14
C GLU A 221 -5.77 -3.21 9.21
N ASN A 222 -4.59 -3.85 9.17
CA ASN A 222 -4.48 -5.31 9.35
C ASN A 222 -4.95 -5.76 10.73
N ALA A 223 -4.53 -5.07 11.79
CA ALA A 223 -4.96 -5.36 13.17
C ALA A 223 -6.47 -5.17 13.36
N TYR A 224 -7.07 -4.18 12.69
CA TYR A 224 -8.53 -4.00 12.68
C TYR A 224 -9.23 -5.21 12.07
N PHE A 225 -8.75 -5.74 10.95
CA PHE A 225 -9.34 -6.93 10.34
C PHE A 225 -9.16 -8.18 11.20
N ILE A 226 -8.03 -8.35 11.87
CA ILE A 226 -7.86 -9.42 12.87
C ILE A 226 -8.94 -9.28 13.95
N LYS A 227 -9.12 -8.08 14.52
CA LYS A 227 -10.12 -7.83 15.55
C LYS A 227 -11.54 -8.22 15.13
N ILE A 228 -11.94 -7.92 13.89
CA ILE A 228 -13.32 -8.13 13.47
C ILE A 228 -13.59 -9.46 12.76
N ARG A 229 -12.54 -10.17 12.30
CA ARG A 229 -12.68 -11.40 11.49
C ARG A 229 -12.10 -12.64 12.14
N GLU A 230 -11.11 -12.53 13.04
CA GLU A 230 -10.43 -13.68 13.64
C GLU A 230 -11.02 -13.99 15.03
N GLU A 231 -11.32 -15.26 15.28
CA GLU A 231 -11.90 -15.71 16.54
C GLU A 231 -10.94 -15.42 17.71
N GLY A 232 -11.49 -14.95 18.83
CA GLY A 232 -10.73 -14.62 20.04
C GLY A 232 -10.24 -13.18 20.13
N TYR A 233 -10.26 -12.39 19.04
CA TYR A 233 -9.75 -11.01 19.03
C TYR A 233 -10.81 -9.91 19.19
N GLN A 234 -12.10 -10.25 19.20
CA GLN A 234 -13.21 -9.26 19.21
C GLN A 234 -13.14 -8.30 20.39
N ASN A 235 -12.66 -8.77 21.56
CA ASN A 235 -12.55 -7.97 22.77
C ASN A 235 -11.11 -7.46 23.06
N VAL A 236 -10.14 -7.75 22.19
CA VAL A 236 -8.75 -7.30 22.32
C VAL A 236 -8.62 -5.89 21.73
N SER A 237 -7.86 -5.00 22.36
CA SER A 237 -7.64 -3.65 21.83
C SER A 237 -6.77 -3.72 20.55
N ILE A 238 -6.92 -2.72 19.65
CA ILE A 238 -6.07 -2.63 18.44
C ILE A 238 -4.59 -2.58 18.83
N LYS A 239 -4.22 -1.81 19.84
CA LYS A 239 -2.83 -1.70 20.31
C LYS A 239 -2.27 -3.03 20.82
N ASP A 240 -3.08 -3.83 21.50
CA ASP A 240 -2.64 -5.15 21.98
C ASP A 240 -2.50 -6.13 20.81
N ILE A 241 -3.42 -6.12 19.83
CA ILE A 241 -3.29 -6.93 18.60
C ILE A 241 -2.00 -6.54 17.85
N VAL A 242 -1.74 -5.25 17.66
CA VAL A 242 -0.50 -4.75 17.04
C VAL A 242 0.71 -5.25 17.81
N ARG A 243 0.72 -5.10 19.13
CA ARG A 243 1.84 -5.53 19.96
C ARG A 243 2.08 -7.04 19.86
N GLU A 244 1.03 -7.85 19.76
CA GLU A 244 1.13 -9.29 19.52
C GLU A 244 1.70 -9.60 18.13
N MET A 245 1.21 -8.96 17.06
CA MET A 245 1.74 -9.13 15.71
C MET A 245 3.27 -8.94 15.66
N TYR A 246 3.76 -7.86 16.28
CA TYR A 246 5.18 -7.50 16.22
C TYR A 246 6.10 -8.38 17.09
N GLN A 247 5.56 -9.30 17.88
CA GLN A 247 6.37 -10.35 18.52
C GLN A 247 6.94 -11.34 17.49
N TYR A 248 6.27 -11.52 16.37
CA TYR A 248 6.55 -12.53 15.34
C TYR A 248 7.35 -11.98 14.14
N THR A 249 7.99 -10.84 14.26
CA THR A 249 8.90 -10.30 13.26
C THR A 249 10.24 -9.90 13.86
N ASP A 250 11.30 -9.95 13.07
CA ASP A 250 12.66 -9.54 13.47
C ASP A 250 12.93 -8.09 13.07
N MET A 251 12.27 -7.63 12.01
CA MET A 251 12.47 -6.31 11.41
C MET A 251 11.18 -5.82 10.75
N MET A 252 11.11 -4.52 10.51
CA MET A 252 10.04 -3.91 9.74
C MET A 252 10.51 -2.73 8.91
N THR A 253 9.83 -2.49 7.80
CA THR A 253 9.86 -1.22 7.07
C THR A 253 8.50 -0.53 7.20
N MET A 254 8.50 0.78 7.39
CA MET A 254 7.28 1.57 7.55
C MET A 254 7.22 2.70 6.53
N SER A 255 6.13 2.76 5.78
CA SER A 255 5.70 3.99 5.13
C SER A 255 4.67 4.68 6.01
N SER A 256 5.11 5.63 6.82
CA SER A 256 4.26 6.35 7.78
C SER A 256 3.17 7.19 7.11
N LYS A 257 3.31 7.41 5.80
CA LYS A 257 2.37 8.13 4.94
C LYS A 257 1.01 7.41 4.76
N LYS A 258 0.80 6.27 5.41
CA LYS A 258 -0.44 5.48 5.43
C LYS A 258 -1.01 5.47 6.85
N ASP A 259 -0.76 4.41 7.63
CA ASP A 259 -1.43 4.24 8.95
C ASP A 259 -0.98 5.21 10.03
N ALA A 260 0.19 5.85 9.91
CA ALA A 260 0.54 6.96 10.80
C ALA A 260 -0.01 8.33 10.35
N ILE A 261 -0.82 8.38 9.29
CA ILE A 261 -1.64 9.52 8.84
C ILE A 261 -0.81 10.82 8.66
N VAL A 262 0.44 10.70 8.22
CA VAL A 262 1.31 11.85 7.93
C VAL A 262 1.54 12.03 6.43
N ASN A 263 1.91 13.25 6.02
CA ASN A 263 2.20 13.56 4.62
C ASN A 263 3.65 13.21 4.25
N MET A 264 4.56 13.08 5.22
CA MET A 264 5.96 12.72 5.06
C MET A 264 6.38 11.76 6.17
N GLY A 265 7.25 10.82 5.86
CA GLY A 265 7.88 9.97 6.87
C GLY A 265 7.84 8.48 6.59
N GLY A 266 8.82 7.81 7.14
CA GLY A 266 8.99 6.37 7.23
C GLY A 266 10.01 6.03 8.29
N PHE A 267 10.18 4.77 8.56
CA PHE A 267 11.24 4.28 9.45
C PHE A 267 11.48 2.77 9.27
N ILE A 268 12.61 2.33 9.80
CA ILE A 268 12.96 0.92 9.93
C ILE A 268 12.94 0.57 11.41
N GLY A 269 12.26 -0.50 11.79
CA GLY A 269 12.36 -1.12 13.11
C GLY A 269 13.21 -2.38 13.05
N ILE A 270 14.12 -2.56 14.00
CA ILE A 270 15.10 -3.66 14.01
C ILE A 270 15.24 -4.20 15.44
N LYS A 271 15.25 -5.53 15.61
CA LYS A 271 15.51 -6.16 16.90
C LYS A 271 16.99 -6.49 17.13
N GLU A 272 17.74 -6.76 16.06
CA GLU A 272 19.15 -7.16 16.10
C GLU A 272 20.07 -5.94 16.01
N GLU A 273 20.88 -5.67 17.04
CA GLU A 273 21.76 -4.49 17.11
C GLU A 273 22.78 -4.44 15.98
N GLU A 274 23.32 -5.57 15.54
CA GLU A 274 24.31 -5.62 14.46
C GLU A 274 23.72 -5.14 13.13
N ILE A 275 22.49 -5.55 12.79
CA ILE A 275 21.78 -5.07 11.59
C ILE A 275 21.51 -3.57 11.72
N PHE A 276 21.12 -3.09 12.91
CA PHE A 276 20.91 -1.67 13.15
C PHE A 276 22.19 -0.86 12.90
N ARG A 277 23.35 -1.31 13.38
CA ARG A 277 24.64 -0.65 13.16
C ARG A 277 25.01 -0.56 11.67
N GLN A 278 24.83 -1.66 10.94
CA GLN A 278 25.09 -1.70 9.50
C GLN A 278 24.11 -0.79 8.74
N ALA A 279 22.82 -0.88 9.05
CA ALA A 279 21.79 -0.02 8.44
C ALA A 279 21.99 1.47 8.75
N SER A 280 22.51 1.80 9.93
CA SER A 280 22.85 3.19 10.30
C SER A 280 23.84 3.83 9.35
N THR A 281 24.84 3.09 8.86
CA THR A 281 25.81 3.58 7.87
C THR A 281 25.12 3.97 6.56
N PHE A 282 24.25 3.09 6.04
CA PHE A 282 23.50 3.37 4.82
C PHE A 282 22.47 4.49 5.03
N ASN A 283 21.83 4.55 6.22
CA ASN A 283 20.90 5.63 6.55
C ASN A 283 21.60 7.01 6.51
N ILE A 284 22.81 7.11 7.07
CA ILE A 284 23.59 8.35 7.01
C ILE A 284 23.93 8.74 5.56
N MET A 285 24.24 7.78 4.71
CA MET A 285 24.60 8.04 3.31
C MET A 285 23.41 8.44 2.44
N PHE A 286 22.23 7.83 2.66
CA PHE A 286 21.07 7.99 1.77
C PHE A 286 20.02 8.95 2.29
N GLU A 287 19.83 9.02 3.60
CA GLU A 287 18.75 9.78 4.23
C GLU A 287 19.26 10.95 5.07
N GLY A 288 20.14 10.66 6.01
CA GLY A 288 20.72 11.63 6.92
C GLY A 288 21.14 11.00 8.24
N PHE A 289 21.57 11.84 9.20
CA PHE A 289 22.06 11.35 10.47
C PHE A 289 21.00 10.50 11.19
N ILE A 290 21.42 9.51 11.98
CA ILE A 290 20.58 8.46 12.56
C ILE A 290 19.43 8.95 13.42
N THR A 291 19.50 10.18 13.92
CA THR A 291 18.44 10.78 14.77
C THR A 291 17.50 11.72 14.02
N TYR A 292 17.60 11.82 12.67
CA TYR A 292 16.57 12.50 11.89
C TYR A 292 16.24 11.81 10.55
N GLY A 293 17.22 11.13 9.89
CA GLY A 293 16.97 10.31 8.69
C GLY A 293 16.19 11.02 7.57
N GLY A 294 16.57 12.25 7.23
CA GLY A 294 15.88 13.04 6.19
C GLY A 294 14.54 13.65 6.61
N MET A 295 14.15 13.54 7.89
CA MET A 295 12.94 14.14 8.43
C MET A 295 13.23 15.38 9.25
N SER A 296 12.29 16.32 9.32
CA SER A 296 12.34 17.41 10.30
C SER A 296 11.85 16.93 11.66
N GLY A 297 12.23 17.64 12.75
CA GLY A 297 11.65 17.38 14.08
C GLY A 297 10.13 17.54 14.08
N ARG A 298 9.62 18.47 13.30
CA ARG A 298 8.17 18.68 13.10
C ARG A 298 7.48 17.45 12.53
N ASP A 299 8.05 16.84 11.49
CA ASP A 299 7.48 15.63 10.89
C ASP A 299 7.53 14.44 11.86
N MET A 300 8.62 14.30 12.63
CA MET A 300 8.75 13.24 13.64
C MET A 300 7.70 13.37 14.76
N ASN A 301 7.42 14.58 15.23
CA ASN A 301 6.37 14.82 16.21
C ASN A 301 4.97 14.49 15.67
N ALA A 302 4.66 14.95 14.44
CA ALA A 302 3.39 14.65 13.81
C ALA A 302 3.22 13.13 13.57
N LEU A 303 4.32 12.44 13.24
CA LEU A 303 4.34 10.99 13.05
C LEU A 303 4.09 10.25 14.39
N ALA A 304 4.72 10.68 15.47
CA ALA A 304 4.49 10.08 16.79
C ALA A 304 3.02 10.18 17.21
N GLN A 305 2.38 11.35 16.99
CA GLN A 305 0.95 11.53 17.21
C GLN A 305 0.10 10.67 16.28
N GLY A 306 0.48 10.58 15.02
CA GLY A 306 -0.23 9.80 14.02
C GLY A 306 -0.20 8.29 14.28
N LEU A 307 0.85 7.75 14.88
CA LEU A 307 0.90 6.35 15.33
C LEU A 307 -0.14 6.05 16.41
N ASP A 308 -0.37 6.97 17.34
CA ASP A 308 -1.43 6.82 18.34
C ASP A 308 -2.82 6.83 17.69
N GLU A 309 -3.11 7.86 16.88
CA GLU A 309 -4.41 8.01 16.23
C GLU A 309 -4.70 6.88 15.23
N GLY A 310 -3.68 6.43 14.51
CA GLY A 310 -3.79 5.33 13.53
C GLY A 310 -4.16 3.99 14.17
N THR A 311 -3.96 3.83 15.47
CA THR A 311 -4.32 2.62 16.23
C THR A 311 -5.62 2.74 17.02
N GLU A 312 -6.36 3.85 16.86
CA GLU A 312 -7.66 4.02 17.50
C GLU A 312 -8.76 3.27 16.74
N PHE A 313 -9.60 2.54 17.48
CA PHE A 313 -10.65 1.71 16.88
C PHE A 313 -11.66 2.54 16.07
N ASP A 314 -12.16 3.63 16.62
CA ASP A 314 -13.19 4.46 15.96
C ASP A 314 -12.68 5.08 14.65
N TYR A 315 -11.39 5.46 14.63
CA TYR A 315 -10.74 5.92 13.42
C TYR A 315 -10.69 4.81 12.36
N LEU A 316 -10.22 3.62 12.72
CA LEU A 316 -10.10 2.48 11.81
C LEU A 316 -11.47 2.01 11.33
N GLU A 317 -12.47 1.97 12.20
CA GLU A 317 -13.84 1.64 11.82
C GLU A 317 -14.38 2.62 10.77
N THR A 318 -14.19 3.93 10.98
CA THR A 318 -14.58 4.96 9.99
C THR A 318 -13.88 4.75 8.66
N ARG A 319 -12.56 4.50 8.72
CA ARG A 319 -11.72 4.27 7.54
C ARG A 319 -12.20 3.09 6.72
N ILE A 320 -12.36 1.94 7.35
CA ILE A 320 -12.74 0.68 6.68
C ILE A 320 -14.18 0.73 6.18
N LYS A 321 -15.10 1.31 6.95
CA LYS A 321 -16.51 1.46 6.52
C LYS A 321 -16.67 2.38 5.31
N GLN A 322 -15.84 3.41 5.15
CA GLN A 322 -15.89 4.25 3.95
C GLN A 322 -15.45 3.47 2.70
N VAL A 323 -14.43 2.62 2.82
CA VAL A 323 -14.01 1.74 1.71
C VAL A 323 -15.11 0.74 1.39
N ALA A 324 -15.68 0.08 2.40
CA ALA A 324 -16.77 -0.87 2.23
C ALA A 324 -18.00 -0.23 1.58
N TYR A 325 -18.36 1.01 1.96
CA TYR A 325 -19.47 1.76 1.37
C TYR A 325 -19.35 1.89 -0.16
N LEU A 326 -18.16 2.23 -0.66
CA LEU A 326 -17.93 2.28 -2.11
C LEU A 326 -18.02 0.89 -2.73
N GLY A 327 -17.44 -0.12 -2.08
CA GLY A 327 -17.48 -1.51 -2.55
C GLY A 327 -18.89 -2.06 -2.67
N GLU A 328 -19.72 -1.90 -1.63
CA GLU A 328 -21.13 -2.33 -1.60
C GLU A 328 -21.93 -1.66 -2.70
N LYS A 329 -21.68 -0.37 -2.93
CA LYS A 329 -22.36 0.38 -3.99
C LYS A 329 -22.01 -0.13 -5.38
N LEU A 330 -20.75 -0.37 -5.65
CA LEU A 330 -20.27 -0.93 -6.92
C LEU A 330 -20.82 -2.34 -7.15
N ASP A 331 -20.79 -3.16 -6.10
CA ASP A 331 -21.37 -4.52 -6.15
C ASP A 331 -22.87 -4.49 -6.46
N SER A 332 -23.62 -3.57 -5.86
CA SER A 332 -25.05 -3.38 -6.14
C SER A 332 -25.35 -2.98 -7.60
N TYR A 333 -24.36 -2.39 -8.28
CA TYR A 333 -24.42 -2.03 -9.71
C TYR A 333 -23.90 -3.15 -10.63
N GLY A 334 -23.47 -4.27 -10.07
CA GLY A 334 -22.89 -5.40 -10.80
C GLY A 334 -21.47 -5.13 -11.34
N VAL A 335 -20.79 -4.12 -10.85
CA VAL A 335 -19.40 -3.85 -11.20
C VAL A 335 -18.49 -4.87 -10.49
N PRO A 336 -17.66 -5.62 -11.22
CA PRO A 336 -16.83 -6.66 -10.62
C PRO A 336 -15.71 -6.04 -9.78
N VAL A 337 -15.73 -6.28 -8.46
CA VAL A 337 -14.72 -5.84 -7.50
C VAL A 337 -14.13 -7.01 -6.73
N GLN A 338 -12.90 -6.84 -6.23
CA GLN A 338 -12.24 -7.80 -5.35
C GLN A 338 -13.03 -7.98 -4.05
N LYS A 339 -13.35 -9.22 -3.70
CA LYS A 339 -14.05 -9.63 -2.48
C LYS A 339 -13.15 -10.50 -1.59
N PRO A 340 -13.31 -10.36 -0.25
CA PRO A 340 -13.97 -9.24 0.45
C PRO A 340 -13.25 -7.92 0.19
N TYR A 341 -13.85 -6.79 0.53
CA TYR A 341 -13.21 -5.48 0.34
C TYR A 341 -11.99 -5.34 1.27
N GLY A 342 -10.93 -4.72 0.72
CA GLY A 342 -9.70 -4.44 1.46
C GLY A 342 -9.81 -3.20 2.37
N GLY A 343 -8.68 -2.84 3.00
CA GLY A 343 -8.66 -1.76 4.01
C GLY A 343 -8.56 -0.36 3.44
N HIS A 344 -7.85 -0.16 2.33
CA HIS A 344 -7.48 1.19 1.87
C HIS A 344 -8.03 1.59 0.51
N ALA A 345 -8.56 0.64 -0.24
CA ALA A 345 -8.97 0.84 -1.62
C ALA A 345 -10.05 -0.14 -2.04
N ILE A 346 -10.80 0.22 -3.08
CA ILE A 346 -11.56 -0.73 -3.87
C ILE A 346 -10.75 -1.08 -5.11
N PHE A 347 -10.74 -2.37 -5.44
CA PHE A 347 -10.05 -2.91 -6.59
C PHE A 347 -11.07 -3.49 -7.57
N VAL A 348 -11.21 -2.84 -8.72
CA VAL A 348 -12.11 -3.27 -9.79
C VAL A 348 -11.40 -4.27 -10.67
N ASP A 349 -12.01 -5.44 -10.90
CA ASP A 349 -11.49 -6.50 -11.77
C ASP A 349 -11.63 -6.11 -13.24
N ALA A 350 -10.57 -5.61 -13.84
CA ALA A 350 -10.57 -5.16 -15.21
C ALA A 350 -10.69 -6.30 -16.21
N ASN A 351 -10.28 -7.53 -15.85
CA ASN A 351 -10.48 -8.72 -16.70
C ASN A 351 -11.97 -9.05 -16.87
N LYS A 352 -12.73 -8.95 -15.76
CA LYS A 352 -14.19 -9.18 -15.78
C LYS A 352 -14.96 -7.95 -16.28
N PHE A 353 -14.41 -6.75 -16.11
CA PHE A 353 -15.04 -5.51 -16.58
C PHE A 353 -14.93 -5.34 -18.09
N LEU A 354 -13.75 -5.59 -18.69
CA LEU A 354 -13.43 -5.45 -20.11
C LEU A 354 -12.98 -6.80 -20.73
N PRO A 355 -13.80 -7.85 -20.71
CA PRO A 355 -13.38 -9.20 -21.11
C PRO A 355 -12.99 -9.29 -22.59
N ASN A 356 -13.57 -8.44 -23.44
CA ASN A 356 -13.35 -8.44 -24.89
C ASN A 356 -12.11 -7.62 -25.32
N LEU A 357 -11.53 -6.81 -24.43
CA LEU A 357 -10.33 -6.07 -24.74
C LEU A 357 -9.10 -7.00 -24.61
N PRO A 358 -8.16 -7.04 -25.58
CA PRO A 358 -6.92 -7.80 -25.46
C PRO A 358 -6.12 -7.39 -24.20
N ARG A 359 -5.45 -8.33 -23.53
CA ARG A 359 -4.65 -8.02 -22.34
C ARG A 359 -3.43 -7.16 -22.65
N GLU A 360 -2.84 -7.35 -23.84
CA GLU A 360 -1.74 -6.53 -24.36
C GLU A 360 -2.11 -5.05 -24.58
N GLU A 361 -3.39 -4.74 -24.60
CA GLU A 361 -3.92 -3.37 -24.66
C GLU A 361 -4.23 -2.78 -23.27
N PHE A 362 -3.75 -3.41 -22.17
CA PHE A 362 -3.75 -2.91 -20.79
C PHE A 362 -5.16 -2.58 -20.26
N ARG A 363 -5.96 -3.61 -20.01
CA ARG A 363 -7.36 -3.50 -19.53
C ARG A 363 -7.55 -2.55 -18.37
N ALA A 364 -6.75 -2.67 -17.32
CA ALA A 364 -6.89 -1.84 -16.13
C ALA A 364 -6.48 -0.38 -16.36
N GLN A 365 -5.45 -0.14 -17.18
CA GLN A 365 -5.07 1.21 -17.60
C GLN A 365 -6.17 1.84 -18.47
N THR A 366 -6.75 1.05 -19.37
CA THR A 366 -7.86 1.51 -20.21
C THR A 366 -9.06 1.90 -19.36
N LEU A 367 -9.43 1.07 -18.38
CA LEU A 367 -10.51 1.37 -17.44
C LEU A 367 -10.20 2.64 -16.61
N ALA A 368 -8.95 2.81 -16.16
CA ALA A 368 -8.54 4.00 -15.41
C ALA A 368 -8.69 5.29 -16.23
N VAL A 369 -8.31 5.27 -17.51
CA VAL A 369 -8.49 6.40 -18.42
C VAL A 369 -9.96 6.68 -18.71
N GLU A 370 -10.78 5.65 -18.95
CA GLU A 370 -12.22 5.81 -19.18
C GLU A 370 -12.94 6.39 -17.95
N LEU A 371 -12.57 5.98 -16.74
CA LEU A 371 -13.09 6.58 -15.50
C LEU A 371 -12.69 8.05 -15.35
N TYR A 372 -11.45 8.39 -15.67
CA TYR A 372 -11.01 9.78 -15.67
C TYR A 372 -11.77 10.62 -16.70
N LEU A 373 -11.96 10.14 -17.90
CA LEU A 373 -12.74 10.80 -18.95
C LEU A 373 -14.21 10.99 -18.54
N GLU A 374 -14.78 10.03 -17.84
CA GLU A 374 -16.18 10.06 -17.38
C GLU A 374 -16.41 11.17 -16.33
N ALA A 375 -15.60 11.22 -15.27
CA ALA A 375 -15.88 12.06 -14.11
C ALA A 375 -14.67 12.80 -13.51
N GLY A 376 -13.49 12.76 -14.13
CA GLY A 376 -12.27 13.37 -13.56
C GLY A 376 -11.76 12.63 -12.33
N VAL A 377 -12.10 11.35 -12.18
CA VAL A 377 -11.62 10.47 -11.10
C VAL A 377 -10.32 9.82 -11.53
N ARG A 378 -9.26 9.96 -10.73
CA ARG A 378 -7.95 9.36 -11.00
C ARG A 378 -7.73 8.13 -10.13
N GLY A 379 -7.73 6.93 -10.74
CA GLY A 379 -7.28 5.68 -10.14
C GLY A 379 -5.92 5.26 -10.68
N VAL A 380 -5.47 4.06 -10.34
CA VAL A 380 -4.19 3.50 -10.82
C VAL A 380 -4.33 2.05 -11.23
N GLU A 381 -3.66 1.70 -12.30
CA GLU A 381 -3.52 0.32 -12.77
C GLU A 381 -2.64 -0.49 -11.80
N ILE A 382 -3.10 -1.68 -11.44
CA ILE A 382 -2.36 -2.73 -10.75
C ILE A 382 -2.51 -4.01 -11.58
N GLY A 383 -1.67 -4.16 -12.56
CA GLY A 383 -1.76 -5.25 -13.54
C GLY A 383 -0.55 -5.31 -14.45
N THR A 384 -0.78 -5.47 -15.75
CA THR A 384 0.26 -5.71 -16.76
C THR A 384 1.30 -4.60 -16.88
N LEU A 385 0.92 -3.31 -16.75
CA LEU A 385 1.90 -2.21 -16.77
C LEU A 385 2.78 -2.23 -15.52
N LEU A 386 2.17 -2.37 -14.34
CA LEU A 386 2.89 -2.42 -13.07
C LEU A 386 3.77 -3.66 -12.96
N ALA A 387 3.36 -4.81 -13.52
CA ALA A 387 4.13 -6.05 -13.48
C ALA A 387 5.47 -5.97 -14.24
N ASP A 388 5.67 -4.91 -15.03
CA ASP A 388 6.84 -4.71 -15.87
C ASP A 388 7.05 -5.81 -16.93
N ARG A 389 8.20 -5.79 -17.57
CA ARG A 389 8.63 -6.83 -18.50
C ARG A 389 9.48 -7.86 -17.76
N ASP A 390 9.47 -9.07 -18.30
CA ASP A 390 10.45 -10.07 -17.91
C ASP A 390 11.87 -9.53 -18.20
N PRO A 391 12.80 -9.58 -17.23
CA PRO A 391 14.12 -9.00 -17.40
C PRO A 391 14.98 -9.71 -18.46
N GLN A 392 14.67 -10.99 -18.77
CA GLN A 392 15.44 -11.79 -19.72
C GLN A 392 14.81 -11.77 -21.12
N THR A 393 13.50 -12.08 -21.21
CA THR A 393 12.80 -12.17 -22.51
C THR A 393 12.32 -10.82 -23.02
N ARG A 394 12.18 -9.82 -22.13
CA ARG A 394 11.59 -8.50 -22.42
C ARG A 394 10.12 -8.55 -22.84
N GLU A 395 9.45 -9.68 -22.67
CA GLU A 395 8.01 -9.81 -22.88
C GLU A 395 7.24 -9.22 -21.69
N ASN A 396 5.98 -8.84 -21.90
CA ASN A 396 5.11 -8.40 -20.82
C ASN A 396 4.88 -9.55 -19.84
N ARG A 397 5.00 -9.26 -18.55
CA ARG A 397 4.46 -10.15 -17.51
C ARG A 397 2.95 -9.92 -17.41
N TYR A 398 2.18 -10.99 -17.47
CA TYR A 398 0.73 -10.96 -17.34
C TYR A 398 0.34 -11.57 -15.99
N PRO A 399 0.15 -10.74 -14.93
CA PRO A 399 -0.26 -11.24 -13.63
C PRO A 399 -1.69 -11.81 -13.69
N GLU A 400 -2.04 -12.68 -12.76
CA GLU A 400 -3.40 -13.24 -12.68
C GLU A 400 -4.44 -12.14 -12.43
N LEU A 401 -4.11 -11.18 -11.60
CA LEU A 401 -4.95 -10.02 -11.29
C LEU A 401 -4.63 -8.85 -12.24
N GLU A 402 -5.67 -8.29 -12.83
CA GLU A 402 -5.61 -7.05 -13.63
C GLU A 402 -6.62 -6.08 -13.01
N LEU A 403 -6.16 -5.18 -12.16
CA LEU A 403 -7.03 -4.42 -11.27
C LEU A 403 -6.91 -2.90 -11.52
N LEU A 404 -8.03 -2.20 -11.49
CA LEU A 404 -8.06 -0.77 -11.26
C LEU A 404 -8.16 -0.53 -9.75
N ARG A 405 -7.13 0.04 -9.14
CA ARG A 405 -7.13 0.43 -7.73
C ARG A 405 -7.66 1.83 -7.55
N LEU A 406 -8.61 1.98 -6.65
CA LEU A 406 -9.19 3.25 -6.20
C LEU A 406 -8.82 3.44 -4.72
N ALA A 407 -7.62 3.96 -4.48
CA ALA A 407 -7.09 4.16 -3.12
C ALA A 407 -7.70 5.41 -2.49
N ILE A 408 -8.45 5.24 -1.40
CA ILE A 408 -9.17 6.34 -0.75
C ILE A 408 -8.25 7.01 0.27
N PRO A 409 -7.89 8.30 0.10
CA PRO A 409 -7.13 9.06 1.09
C PRO A 409 -7.88 9.17 2.42
N ARG A 410 -7.14 9.10 3.53
CA ARG A 410 -7.69 9.10 4.88
C ARG A 410 -8.26 10.47 5.25
N ARG A 411 -9.53 10.52 5.68
CA ARG A 411 -10.23 11.72 6.16
C ARG A 411 -10.35 12.86 5.12
N VAL A 412 -10.37 12.54 3.81
CA VAL A 412 -10.39 13.55 2.72
C VAL A 412 -11.74 13.63 2.03
N TYR A 413 -12.21 12.52 1.51
CA TYR A 413 -13.46 12.46 0.75
C TYR A 413 -14.64 12.02 1.62
N THR A 414 -15.84 12.50 1.26
CA THR A 414 -17.12 12.12 1.87
C THR A 414 -17.79 11.01 1.08
N ASN A 415 -18.86 10.41 1.64
CA ASN A 415 -19.65 9.41 0.93
C ASN A 415 -20.31 9.94 -0.35
N ASN A 416 -20.61 11.25 -0.43
CA ASN A 416 -21.08 11.86 -1.69
C ASN A 416 -20.04 11.77 -2.82
N HIS A 417 -18.74 11.84 -2.50
CA HIS A 417 -17.70 11.61 -3.48
C HIS A 417 -17.63 10.14 -3.89
N MET A 418 -17.86 9.21 -2.95
CA MET A 418 -17.95 7.77 -3.26
C MET A 418 -19.15 7.50 -4.19
N ASP A 419 -20.27 8.20 -4.00
CA ASP A 419 -21.44 8.12 -4.89
C ASP A 419 -21.11 8.55 -6.31
N VAL A 420 -20.35 9.62 -6.49
CA VAL A 420 -19.90 10.09 -7.82
C VAL A 420 -19.00 9.04 -8.47
N ILE A 421 -18.07 8.45 -7.73
CA ILE A 421 -17.17 7.40 -8.23
C ILE A 421 -17.98 6.18 -8.68
N ALA A 422 -18.92 5.73 -7.83
CA ALA A 422 -19.76 4.57 -8.13
C ALA A 422 -20.64 4.80 -9.37
N ALA A 423 -21.26 5.97 -9.48
CA ALA A 423 -22.07 6.35 -10.65
C ALA A 423 -21.22 6.43 -11.92
N ALA A 424 -20.02 7.01 -11.85
CA ALA A 424 -19.11 7.10 -12.99
C ALA A 424 -18.68 5.71 -13.48
N LEU A 425 -18.29 4.81 -12.57
CA LEU A 425 -17.97 3.43 -12.93
C LEU A 425 -19.16 2.68 -13.50
N LYS A 426 -20.38 2.90 -12.97
CA LYS A 426 -21.60 2.33 -13.52
C LYS A 426 -21.84 2.77 -14.96
N ASN A 427 -21.68 4.08 -15.25
CA ASN A 427 -21.82 4.62 -16.62
C ASN A 427 -20.80 3.98 -17.58
N VAL A 428 -19.54 3.84 -17.14
CA VAL A 428 -18.50 3.16 -17.94
C VAL A 428 -18.86 1.68 -18.13
N TYR A 429 -19.36 1.01 -17.08
CA TYR A 429 -19.73 -0.39 -17.13
C TYR A 429 -20.90 -0.67 -18.10
N ASP A 430 -21.88 0.23 -18.14
CA ASP A 430 -23.05 0.09 -19.04
C ASP A 430 -22.64 0.20 -20.51
N ARG A 431 -21.67 1.05 -20.85
CA ARG A 431 -21.14 1.21 -22.21
C ARG A 431 -19.85 0.42 -22.50
N ARG A 432 -19.48 -0.54 -21.64
CA ARG A 432 -18.21 -1.27 -21.77
C ARG A 432 -18.01 -2.01 -23.07
N SER A 433 -19.11 -2.42 -23.75
CA SER A 433 -19.05 -3.04 -25.06
C SER A 433 -18.59 -2.09 -26.18
N GLU A 434 -18.66 -0.78 -25.97
CA GLU A 434 -18.18 0.25 -26.89
C GLU A 434 -16.67 0.49 -26.75
N ILE A 435 -16.05 0.01 -25.66
CA ILE A 435 -14.61 0.12 -25.40
C ILE A 435 -13.91 -1.05 -26.10
N THR A 436 -13.63 -0.86 -27.38
CA THR A 436 -13.07 -1.91 -28.24
C THR A 436 -11.56 -1.77 -28.45
N LYS A 437 -10.95 -0.67 -28.02
CA LYS A 437 -9.52 -0.39 -28.14
C LYS A 437 -8.97 0.14 -26.83
N GLY A 438 -7.82 -0.36 -26.46
CA GLY A 438 -7.05 0.11 -25.30
C GLY A 438 -5.86 0.97 -25.70
N PHE A 439 -4.70 0.61 -25.21
CA PHE A 439 -3.47 1.38 -25.38
C PHE A 439 -2.32 0.49 -25.85
N LYS A 440 -1.34 1.12 -26.52
CA LYS A 440 -0.03 0.56 -26.80
C LYS A 440 1.06 1.47 -26.26
N ILE A 441 2.21 0.87 -25.91
CA ILE A 441 3.36 1.59 -25.38
C ILE A 441 4.10 2.28 -26.52
N VAL A 442 4.34 3.59 -26.36
CA VAL A 442 5.19 4.38 -27.26
C VAL A 442 6.61 4.47 -26.69
N ARG A 443 6.69 4.69 -25.35
CA ARG A 443 7.97 4.80 -24.65
C ARG A 443 7.82 4.27 -23.22
N GLU A 444 8.83 3.56 -22.74
CA GLU A 444 8.85 3.04 -21.36
C GLU A 444 10.25 3.09 -20.74
N ALA A 445 10.31 3.17 -19.42
CA ALA A 445 11.53 2.95 -18.65
C ALA A 445 11.84 1.44 -18.57
N PRO A 446 13.12 1.04 -18.38
CA PRO A 446 13.51 -0.37 -18.30
C PRO A 446 12.95 -1.09 -17.08
N ILE A 447 12.65 -0.37 -15.99
CA ILE A 447 12.05 -0.86 -14.74
C ILE A 447 11.04 0.15 -14.21
N MET A 448 10.02 -0.32 -13.46
CA MET A 448 8.95 0.50 -12.88
C MET A 448 8.27 1.41 -13.92
N ARG A 449 8.06 0.86 -15.12
CA ARG A 449 7.60 1.60 -16.31
C ARG A 449 6.25 2.30 -16.09
N HIS A 450 5.37 1.77 -15.27
CA HIS A 450 4.03 2.31 -15.03
C HIS A 450 4.04 3.76 -14.55
N PHE A 451 5.12 4.22 -13.87
CA PHE A 451 5.23 5.62 -13.44
C PHE A 451 5.50 6.60 -14.58
N THR A 452 6.18 6.15 -15.63
CA THR A 452 6.73 7.06 -16.67
C THR A 452 6.38 6.65 -18.10
N VAL A 453 5.60 5.59 -18.29
CA VAL A 453 5.22 5.09 -19.62
C VAL A 453 4.45 6.17 -20.40
N GLU A 454 4.75 6.28 -21.69
CA GLU A 454 3.97 7.05 -22.64
C GLU A 454 3.15 6.09 -23.51
N LEU A 455 1.87 6.36 -23.62
CA LEU A 455 0.89 5.51 -24.29
C LEU A 455 0.21 6.28 -25.43
N GLU A 456 -0.31 5.53 -26.39
CA GLU A 456 -1.27 6.02 -27.40
C GLU A 456 -2.42 5.01 -27.55
N ARG A 457 -3.54 5.42 -28.13
CA ARG A 457 -4.66 4.51 -28.44
C ARG A 457 -4.21 3.47 -29.45
N ALA A 458 -4.59 2.19 -29.23
CA ALA A 458 -4.27 1.05 -30.10
C ALA A 458 -5.00 1.10 -31.45
#